data_c6159cde5db85f3bbc616a404c750fd0
#
_entry.id   c6159cde5db85f3bbc616a404c750fd0
#
_cell.length_a   1.000
_cell.length_b   1.000
_cell.length_c   1.000
_cell.angle_alpha   90.00
_cell.angle_beta   90.00
_cell.angle_gamma   90.00
#
_symmetry.space_group_name_H-M   'P 1'
#
loop_
_entity.id
_entity.type
_entity.pdbx_description
1 polymer ?
#
loop_
_entity_poly.entity_id
_entity_poly.type
_entity_poly.pdbx_seq_one_letter_code
_entity_poly.pdbx_strand_id
1 'polypeptide(L)'
;VTLKTKVSVLSTVSGDYTDNGYHVINKDNMIFVTQSGLIELYYDKTTGAVAVKETSEGKFWYSMPLASDDESESRAYVLSAVLSKDGKKYILNSQDNSVAFSSFEFKPVSNGLQVTYNMASDKDSAVNGPQGDTPYASVTVSYILSDGVMDVKVNCGDIKVSDGYALEKINLLSYFGAEKDFSEGDFILLPDGSGSLMMSDSKSDYPEKSFKVYGSDPAVKDVTENESKINASALLGFFGMKQQNSAFVALITKGDTIASVDSVQKSSGDKYDRAGTSYTITDVSYVGSGSKMTKYVAEK
;
A
#
# COMPACT_ATOMS: atom_id res chain seq x y z
N VAL A 1 -1.66 -16.02 -7.11
CA VAL A 1 -1.41 -14.69 -7.72
C VAL A 1 -0.28 -14.01 -6.96
N THR A 2 0.63 -13.40 -7.66
CA THR A 2 1.70 -12.57 -7.09
C THR A 2 1.34 -11.11 -7.37
N LEU A 3 1.20 -10.32 -6.33
CA LEU A 3 1.00 -8.86 -6.43
C LEU A 3 2.39 -8.23 -6.55
N LYS A 4 2.60 -7.35 -7.51
CA LYS A 4 3.89 -6.71 -7.73
C LYS A 4 3.72 -5.25 -8.14
N THR A 5 4.31 -4.36 -7.35
CA THR A 5 4.49 -2.95 -7.70
C THR A 5 5.97 -2.67 -7.88
N LYS A 6 6.35 -2.03 -8.96
CA LYS A 6 7.71 -1.64 -9.27
C LYS A 6 7.84 -0.13 -9.08
N VAL A 7 8.77 0.29 -8.23
CA VAL A 7 9.02 1.70 -7.95
C VAL A 7 10.38 2.10 -8.53
N SER A 8 10.40 3.11 -9.39
CA SER A 8 11.63 3.70 -9.95
C SER A 8 11.78 5.12 -9.41
N VAL A 9 12.92 5.41 -8.78
CA VAL A 9 13.23 6.70 -8.15
C VAL A 9 14.12 7.53 -9.04
N LEU A 10 13.80 8.80 -9.17
CA LEU A 10 14.53 9.77 -10.01
C LEU A 10 14.83 11.05 -9.20
N SER A 11 15.97 11.10 -8.49
CA SER A 11 16.64 12.20 -7.71
C SER A 11 15.83 13.36 -7.06
N THR A 12 16.07 13.99 -6.01
CA THR A 12 16.96 14.40 -4.90
C THR A 12 16.36 15.34 -3.86
N VAL A 13 16.70 15.32 -2.56
CA VAL A 13 17.06 16.32 -1.49
C VAL A 13 16.71 15.90 -0.03
N SER A 14 17.43 16.32 1.02
CA SER A 14 17.53 15.84 2.43
C SER A 14 16.81 16.64 3.52
N GLY A 15 16.55 16.03 4.72
CA GLY A 15 16.03 16.63 5.98
C GLY A 15 16.07 15.71 7.22
N ASP A 16 15.95 16.25 8.47
CA ASP A 16 16.21 15.58 9.77
C ASP A 16 14.95 15.33 10.64
N TYR A 17 14.99 14.40 11.63
CA TYR A 17 13.83 13.86 12.39
C TYR A 17 13.98 13.65 13.89
N THR A 18 12.84 13.66 14.64
CA THR A 18 12.66 13.15 16.02
C THR A 18 11.33 12.40 16.14
N ASP A 19 11.30 11.30 16.95
CA ASP A 19 10.16 10.39 17.15
C ASP A 19 9.38 10.73 18.44
N ASN A 20 8.07 10.56 18.43
CA ASN A 20 7.18 10.74 19.58
C ASN A 20 6.17 9.60 19.80
N GLY A 21 6.40 8.43 19.21
CA GLY A 21 5.67 7.18 19.50
C GLY A 21 4.42 6.90 18.66
N TYR A 22 4.21 7.60 17.57
CA TYR A 22 3.15 7.32 16.59
C TYR A 22 3.69 6.60 15.34
N HIS A 23 2.81 6.25 14.40
CA HIS A 23 3.10 5.50 13.15
C HIS A 23 3.97 6.30 12.17
N VAL A 24 5.17 6.61 12.58
CA VAL A 24 6.13 7.46 11.87
C VAL A 24 7.53 6.85 11.93
N ILE A 25 8.34 7.18 10.95
CA ILE A 25 9.72 6.69 10.85
C ILE A 25 10.65 7.66 11.56
N ASN A 26 11.54 7.13 12.41
CA ASN A 26 12.73 7.84 12.84
C ASN A 26 13.88 7.51 11.88
N LYS A 27 14.44 8.54 11.24
CA LYS A 27 15.52 8.42 10.28
C LYS A 27 16.77 7.72 10.89
N ASP A 28 17.06 7.95 12.16
CA ASP A 28 18.22 7.38 12.85
C ASP A 28 18.09 5.86 13.09
N ASN A 29 16.87 5.32 13.01
CA ASN A 29 16.61 3.89 13.12
C ASN A 29 16.75 3.15 11.78
N MET A 30 16.94 3.87 10.68
CA MET A 30 17.04 3.27 9.34
C MET A 30 18.36 2.54 9.17
N ILE A 31 18.28 1.26 8.85
CA ILE A 31 19.42 0.37 8.64
C ILE A 31 19.55 0.07 7.15
N PHE A 32 20.75 0.28 6.62
CA PHE A 32 21.08 -0.09 5.24
C PHE A 32 20.93 -1.60 4.99
N VAL A 33 20.29 -1.96 3.89
CA VAL A 33 20.08 -3.35 3.46
C VAL A 33 20.95 -3.71 2.27
N THR A 34 20.83 -2.97 1.17
CA THR A 34 21.52 -3.23 -0.08
C THR A 34 21.45 -2.03 -1.02
N GLN A 35 22.26 -2.05 -2.06
CA GLN A 35 22.29 -1.02 -3.12
C GLN A 35 22.20 -1.68 -4.49
N SER A 36 21.53 -1.03 -5.43
CA SER A 36 21.53 -1.37 -6.85
C SER A 36 21.46 -0.11 -7.70
N GLY A 37 22.45 0.09 -8.54
CA GLY A 37 22.58 1.33 -9.34
C GLY A 37 22.65 2.56 -8.43
N LEU A 38 21.78 3.52 -8.67
CA LEU A 38 21.71 4.80 -7.93
C LEU A 38 20.73 4.77 -6.76
N ILE A 39 20.26 3.61 -6.31
CA ILE A 39 19.33 3.51 -5.19
C ILE A 39 19.82 2.55 -4.11
N GLU A 40 19.58 2.92 -2.87
CA GLU A 40 19.84 2.15 -1.67
C GLU A 40 18.51 1.80 -0.99
N LEU A 41 18.40 0.57 -0.47
CA LEU A 41 17.27 0.12 0.35
C LEU A 41 17.66 0.19 1.83
N TYR A 42 16.77 0.76 2.62
CA TYR A 42 16.86 0.83 4.07
C TYR A 42 15.60 0.23 4.71
N TYR A 43 15.69 -0.18 5.95
CA TYR A 43 14.54 -0.55 6.77
C TYR A 43 14.67 -0.05 8.20
N ASP A 44 13.53 0.19 8.84
CA ASP A 44 13.42 0.50 10.26
C ASP A 44 12.95 -0.75 11.02
N LYS A 45 13.83 -1.29 11.86
CA LYS A 45 13.54 -2.47 12.66
C LYS A 45 12.50 -2.26 13.76
N THR A 46 12.14 -1.02 14.07
CA THR A 46 11.17 -0.67 15.12
C THR A 46 9.75 -0.56 14.58
N THR A 47 9.60 -0.14 13.33
CA THR A 47 8.29 0.11 12.70
C THR A 47 7.96 -0.83 11.54
N GLY A 48 8.93 -1.63 11.10
CA GLY A 48 8.76 -2.47 9.90
C GLY A 48 8.76 -1.69 8.59
N ALA A 49 8.94 -0.38 8.65
CA ALA A 49 8.95 0.47 7.48
C ALA A 49 10.22 0.32 6.64
N VAL A 50 10.13 0.65 5.36
CA VAL A 50 11.26 0.69 4.45
C VAL A 50 11.41 2.08 3.84
N ALA A 51 12.64 2.38 3.39
CA ALA A 51 12.91 3.56 2.59
C ALA A 51 13.83 3.24 1.42
N VAL A 52 13.66 3.99 0.34
CA VAL A 52 14.58 3.99 -0.79
C VAL A 52 15.28 5.34 -0.81
N LYS A 53 16.62 5.32 -0.81
CA LYS A 53 17.42 6.51 -0.96
C LYS A 53 17.99 6.55 -2.37
N GLU A 54 17.82 7.66 -3.04
CA GLU A 54 18.54 8.00 -4.24
C GLU A 54 19.92 8.55 -3.84
N THR A 55 21.00 8.02 -4.46
CA THR A 55 22.37 8.26 -3.98
C THR A 55 23.01 9.51 -4.54
N SER A 56 22.56 10.03 -5.70
CA SER A 56 23.22 11.19 -6.34
C SER A 56 23.00 12.46 -5.54
N GLU A 57 21.83 12.61 -4.92
CA GLU A 57 21.50 13.80 -4.15
C GLU A 57 20.97 13.52 -2.73
N GLY A 58 20.81 12.24 -2.37
CA GLY A 58 20.51 11.80 -1.01
C GLY A 58 19.04 11.85 -0.60
N LYS A 59 18.10 11.98 -1.55
CA LYS A 59 16.65 11.95 -1.26
C LYS A 59 16.22 10.57 -0.79
N PHE A 60 15.46 10.55 0.30
CA PHE A 60 14.76 9.37 0.76
C PHE A 60 13.27 9.41 0.39
N TRP A 61 12.75 8.26 -0.02
CA TRP A 61 11.34 7.98 -0.21
C TRP A 61 10.92 6.92 0.79
N TYR A 62 10.04 7.27 1.72
CA TYR A 62 9.67 6.42 2.86
C TYR A 62 8.35 5.71 2.61
N SER A 63 8.20 4.50 3.12
CA SER A 63 6.94 3.72 3.04
C SER A 63 5.85 4.21 3.99
N MET A 64 6.19 5.08 4.94
CA MET A 64 5.29 5.79 5.83
C MET A 64 5.81 7.21 6.04
N PRO A 65 4.96 8.15 6.44
CA PRO A 65 5.39 9.50 6.77
C PRO A 65 6.45 9.52 7.88
N LEU A 66 7.24 10.55 7.83
CA LEU A 66 8.24 10.82 8.85
C LEU A 66 7.62 11.58 10.03
N ALA A 67 8.25 11.42 11.21
CA ALA A 67 7.90 12.13 12.42
C ALA A 67 7.96 13.65 12.22
N SER A 68 6.94 14.39 12.65
CA SER A 68 6.87 15.86 12.72
C SER A 68 6.21 16.30 14.01
N ASP A 69 6.41 17.54 14.43
CA ASP A 69 5.95 18.08 15.74
C ASP A 69 4.42 18.07 15.97
N ASP A 70 3.61 17.74 14.95
CA ASP A 70 2.14 17.77 15.00
C ASP A 70 1.49 16.37 14.73
N GLU A 71 2.06 15.33 15.33
CA GLU A 71 1.84 13.94 14.93
C GLU A 71 0.85 13.14 15.73
N SER A 72 0.10 13.76 16.62
CA SER A 72 -0.83 13.08 17.50
C SER A 72 -1.88 12.19 16.80
N GLU A 73 -1.89 12.10 15.46
CA GLU A 73 -2.94 11.41 14.70
C GLU A 73 -2.50 10.72 13.40
N SER A 74 -1.21 10.44 13.19
CA SER A 74 -0.81 9.64 12.01
C SER A 74 -1.29 8.21 12.18
N ARG A 75 -2.13 7.75 11.25
CA ARG A 75 -2.59 6.37 11.14
C ARG A 75 -1.99 5.67 9.92
N ALA A 76 -0.81 6.10 9.52
CA ALA A 76 -0.10 5.51 8.39
C ALA A 76 0.27 4.04 8.64
N TYR A 77 0.36 3.28 7.58
CA TYR A 77 0.75 1.87 7.60
C TYR A 77 1.47 1.50 6.30
N VAL A 78 2.29 0.48 6.36
CA VAL A 78 2.96 -0.08 5.18
C VAL A 78 2.02 -0.97 4.37
N LEU A 79 1.21 -1.75 5.10
CA LEU A 79 0.30 -2.75 4.55
C LEU A 79 -1.01 -2.74 5.34
N SER A 80 -2.14 -2.96 4.66
CA SER A 80 -3.37 -3.36 5.33
C SER A 80 -4.09 -4.49 4.60
N ALA A 81 -4.82 -5.30 5.36
CA ALA A 81 -5.65 -6.40 4.89
C ALA A 81 -7.10 -6.17 5.33
N VAL A 82 -8.03 -6.30 4.40
CA VAL A 82 -9.47 -6.29 4.68
C VAL A 82 -9.96 -7.72 4.68
N LEU A 83 -10.46 -8.17 5.82
CA LEU A 83 -11.07 -9.48 6.00
C LEU A 83 -12.58 -9.34 6.12
N SER A 84 -13.31 -10.38 5.75
CA SER A 84 -14.75 -10.45 5.99
C SER A 84 -15.16 -11.79 6.58
N LYS A 85 -16.18 -11.74 7.44
CA LYS A 85 -16.86 -12.90 8.00
C LYS A 85 -18.29 -12.53 8.36
N ASP A 86 -19.26 -13.35 7.98
CA ASP A 86 -20.69 -13.17 8.29
C ASP A 86 -21.21 -11.76 7.96
N GLY A 87 -20.79 -11.20 6.82
CA GLY A 87 -21.18 -9.87 6.35
C GLY A 87 -20.50 -8.71 7.09
N LYS A 88 -19.61 -8.97 8.03
CA LYS A 88 -18.82 -7.94 8.72
C LYS A 88 -17.44 -7.84 8.11
N LYS A 89 -16.89 -6.61 8.06
CA LYS A 89 -15.54 -6.31 7.60
C LYS A 89 -14.64 -5.98 8.78
N TYR A 90 -13.41 -6.47 8.69
CA TYR A 90 -12.34 -6.25 9.65
C TYR A 90 -11.13 -5.72 8.89
N ILE A 91 -10.65 -4.55 9.28
CA ILE A 91 -9.47 -3.93 8.69
C ILE A 91 -8.32 -4.11 9.66
N LEU A 92 -7.29 -4.83 9.23
CA LEU A 92 -6.04 -5.01 9.96
C LEU A 92 -4.93 -4.27 9.21
N ASN A 93 -4.09 -3.55 9.93
CA ASN A 93 -2.94 -2.87 9.35
C ASN A 93 -1.63 -3.24 10.05
N SER A 94 -0.53 -3.05 9.36
CA SER A 94 0.80 -3.44 9.83
C SER A 94 1.19 -2.76 11.13
N GLN A 95 0.78 -1.52 11.39
CA GLN A 95 1.19 -0.76 12.57
C GLN A 95 0.35 -1.10 13.80
N ASP A 96 -0.98 -0.95 13.73
CA ASP A 96 -1.87 -1.19 14.87
C ASP A 96 -1.96 -2.66 15.26
N ASN A 97 -1.88 -3.56 14.27
CA ASN A 97 -2.24 -4.96 14.44
C ASN A 97 -1.02 -5.91 14.41
N SER A 98 0.19 -5.40 14.12
CA SER A 98 1.41 -6.20 14.10
C SER A 98 2.56 -5.50 14.82
N VAL A 99 2.98 -4.32 14.38
CA VAL A 99 4.12 -3.59 15.00
C VAL A 99 3.84 -3.24 16.46
N ALA A 100 2.65 -2.71 16.78
CA ALA A 100 2.22 -2.42 18.15
C ALA A 100 2.26 -3.65 19.07
N PHE A 101 2.14 -4.84 18.51
CA PHE A 101 2.20 -6.12 19.21
C PHE A 101 3.56 -6.79 19.15
N SER A 102 4.54 -6.20 18.45
CA SER A 102 5.87 -6.79 18.17
C SER A 102 5.78 -8.15 17.48
N SER A 103 4.81 -8.32 16.57
CA SER A 103 4.51 -9.55 15.84
C SER A 103 4.90 -9.50 14.36
N PHE A 104 5.95 -8.76 14.03
CA PHE A 104 6.50 -8.69 12.69
C PHE A 104 7.95 -9.22 12.67
N GLU A 105 8.39 -9.69 11.51
CA GLU A 105 9.70 -10.32 11.35
C GLU A 105 10.40 -9.80 10.10
N PHE A 106 11.73 -9.68 10.20
CA PHE A 106 12.62 -9.37 9.08
C PHE A 106 13.40 -10.59 8.65
N LYS A 107 13.50 -10.77 7.34
CA LYS A 107 14.36 -11.79 6.75
C LYS A 107 15.18 -11.17 5.62
N PRO A 108 16.50 -11.02 5.77
CA PRO A 108 17.38 -10.66 4.66
C PRO A 108 17.29 -11.71 3.55
N VAL A 109 17.26 -11.25 2.31
CA VAL A 109 17.29 -12.10 1.10
C VAL A 109 18.28 -11.52 0.11
N SER A 110 18.57 -12.26 -0.97
CA SER A 110 19.47 -11.77 -2.01
C SER A 110 18.93 -10.45 -2.58
N ASN A 111 19.75 -9.42 -2.57
CA ASN A 111 19.46 -8.06 -3.05
C ASN A 111 18.24 -7.39 -2.39
N GLY A 112 17.93 -7.77 -1.13
CA GLY A 112 16.78 -7.15 -0.50
C GLY A 112 16.39 -7.71 0.86
N LEU A 113 15.12 -7.56 1.17
CA LEU A 113 14.52 -7.82 2.47
C LEU A 113 13.10 -8.38 2.29
N GLN A 114 12.72 -9.27 3.17
CA GLN A 114 11.32 -9.64 3.40
C GLN A 114 10.90 -9.17 4.78
N VAL A 115 9.68 -8.63 4.86
CA VAL A 115 9.03 -8.27 6.13
C VAL A 115 7.72 -9.04 6.20
N THR A 116 7.54 -9.85 7.23
CA THR A 116 6.30 -10.56 7.51
C THR A 116 5.57 -9.85 8.63
N TYR A 117 4.34 -9.43 8.37
CA TYR A 117 3.43 -8.83 9.34
C TYR A 117 2.38 -9.85 9.76
N ASN A 118 2.40 -10.24 11.04
CA ASN A 118 1.37 -11.07 11.65
C ASN A 118 0.36 -10.15 12.32
N MET A 119 -0.73 -9.86 11.62
CA MET A 119 -1.73 -8.88 12.00
C MET A 119 -2.94 -9.55 12.63
N ALA A 120 -3.36 -9.11 13.81
CA ALA A 120 -4.59 -9.57 14.44
C ALA A 120 -5.30 -8.45 15.21
N SER A 121 -6.55 -8.68 15.60
CA SER A 121 -7.29 -7.73 16.45
C SER A 121 -6.82 -7.74 17.91
N ASP A 122 -6.03 -8.74 18.34
CA ASP A 122 -5.44 -8.84 19.66
C ASP A 122 -3.98 -9.34 19.59
N LYS A 123 -3.23 -9.04 20.65
CA LYS A 123 -1.80 -9.34 20.73
C LYS A 123 -1.51 -10.84 20.76
N ASP A 124 -2.32 -11.64 21.44
CA ASP A 124 -2.06 -13.07 21.58
C ASP A 124 -2.15 -13.78 20.23
N SER A 125 -3.20 -13.49 19.47
CA SER A 125 -3.37 -13.99 18.11
C SER A 125 -2.29 -13.48 17.16
N ALA A 126 -1.85 -12.24 17.28
CA ALA A 126 -0.79 -11.68 16.44
C ALA A 126 0.55 -12.39 16.67
N VAL A 127 0.89 -12.71 17.93
CA VAL A 127 2.18 -13.32 18.30
C VAL A 127 2.19 -14.84 18.11
N ASN A 128 1.10 -15.52 18.50
CA ASN A 128 1.03 -16.98 18.60
C ASN A 128 0.26 -17.64 17.43
N GLY A 129 -0.30 -16.83 16.52
CA GLY A 129 -1.22 -17.28 15.46
C GLY A 129 -2.68 -17.19 15.91
N PRO A 130 -3.63 -17.38 14.98
CA PRO A 130 -5.05 -17.13 15.25
C PRO A 130 -5.59 -17.96 16.43
N GLN A 131 -6.21 -17.29 17.38
CA GLN A 131 -6.83 -17.88 18.56
C GLN A 131 -8.35 -17.76 18.45
N GLY A 132 -9.05 -18.89 18.52
CA GLY A 132 -10.51 -18.90 18.43
C GLY A 132 -11.06 -18.22 17.17
N ASP A 133 -12.04 -17.35 17.34
CA ASP A 133 -12.69 -16.59 16.27
C ASP A 133 -12.12 -15.17 16.14
N THR A 134 -10.79 -15.05 16.07
CA THR A 134 -10.10 -13.76 15.95
C THR A 134 -9.73 -13.47 14.50
N PRO A 135 -10.03 -12.28 13.96
CA PRO A 135 -9.51 -11.87 12.66
C PRO A 135 -7.99 -11.78 12.69
N TYR A 136 -7.35 -12.55 11.81
CA TYR A 136 -5.90 -12.64 11.67
C TYR A 136 -5.51 -12.71 10.21
N ALA A 137 -4.42 -12.06 9.86
CA ALA A 137 -3.75 -12.19 8.57
C ALA A 137 -2.23 -12.13 8.73
N SER A 138 -1.51 -13.10 8.15
CA SER A 138 -0.05 -13.04 8.02
C SER A 138 0.30 -12.77 6.57
N VAL A 139 1.02 -11.68 6.32
CA VAL A 139 1.39 -11.24 4.97
C VAL A 139 2.88 -10.92 4.93
N THR A 140 3.58 -11.53 3.96
CA THR A 140 4.99 -11.24 3.70
C THR A 140 5.14 -10.30 2.50
N VAL A 141 5.80 -9.19 2.71
CA VAL A 141 6.19 -8.23 1.67
C VAL A 141 7.67 -8.41 1.37
N SER A 142 8.03 -8.61 0.11
CA SER A 142 9.41 -8.68 -0.35
C SER A 142 9.80 -7.39 -1.05
N TYR A 143 10.93 -6.82 -0.69
CA TYR A 143 11.53 -5.63 -1.28
C TYR A 143 12.88 -6.04 -1.88
N ILE A 144 13.00 -6.01 -3.21
CA ILE A 144 14.19 -6.46 -3.93
C ILE A 144 14.68 -5.34 -4.83
N LEU A 145 15.96 -5.00 -4.75
CA LEU A 145 16.59 -4.08 -5.67
C LEU A 145 17.23 -4.83 -6.85
N SER A 146 16.95 -4.37 -8.06
CA SER A 146 17.57 -4.84 -9.29
C SER A 146 17.59 -3.71 -10.30
N ASP A 147 18.73 -3.51 -10.94
CA ASP A 147 18.92 -2.54 -12.04
C ASP A 147 18.42 -1.12 -11.74
N GLY A 148 18.64 -0.65 -10.51
CA GLY A 148 18.20 0.67 -10.06
C GLY A 148 16.68 0.80 -9.85
N VAL A 149 16.00 -0.33 -9.62
CA VAL A 149 14.57 -0.40 -9.38
C VAL A 149 14.29 -1.21 -8.12
N MET A 150 13.32 -0.79 -7.33
CA MET A 150 12.77 -1.59 -6.23
C MET A 150 11.53 -2.36 -6.69
N ASP A 151 11.63 -3.68 -6.69
CA ASP A 151 10.48 -4.57 -6.83
C ASP A 151 9.84 -4.81 -5.46
N VAL A 152 8.56 -4.47 -5.31
CA VAL A 152 7.75 -4.79 -4.13
C VAL A 152 6.77 -5.90 -4.47
N LYS A 153 6.76 -6.98 -3.68
CA LYS A 153 6.02 -8.19 -4.02
C LYS A 153 5.34 -8.78 -2.79
N VAL A 154 4.07 -9.15 -2.97
CA VAL A 154 3.33 -10.04 -2.06
C VAL A 154 2.95 -11.30 -2.84
N ASN A 155 3.26 -12.47 -2.30
CA ASN A 155 2.82 -13.73 -2.87
C ASN A 155 1.52 -14.17 -2.18
N CYS A 156 0.41 -14.11 -2.90
CA CYS A 156 -0.91 -14.44 -2.33
C CYS A 156 -1.02 -15.89 -1.84
N GLY A 157 -0.23 -16.81 -2.41
CA GLY A 157 -0.21 -18.20 -1.95
C GLY A 157 0.39 -18.39 -0.55
N ASP A 158 1.15 -17.42 -0.06
CA ASP A 158 1.80 -17.47 1.25
C ASP A 158 1.00 -16.69 2.32
N ILE A 159 -0.07 -15.99 1.94
CA ILE A 159 -0.94 -15.27 2.88
C ILE A 159 -1.72 -16.29 3.71
N LYS A 160 -1.67 -16.12 5.02
CA LYS A 160 -2.46 -16.92 5.96
C LYS A 160 -3.56 -16.05 6.55
N VAL A 161 -4.75 -16.60 6.66
CA VAL A 161 -5.93 -15.94 7.23
C VAL A 161 -6.61 -16.91 8.19
N SER A 162 -7.24 -16.41 9.25
CA SER A 162 -8.03 -17.24 10.19
C SER A 162 -9.11 -18.03 9.47
N ASP A 163 -9.40 -19.22 9.98
CA ASP A 163 -10.48 -20.06 9.46
C ASP A 163 -11.84 -19.34 9.51
N GLY A 164 -12.57 -19.47 8.42
CA GLY A 164 -13.89 -18.84 8.26
C GLY A 164 -13.86 -17.36 7.88
N TYR A 165 -12.69 -16.73 7.77
CA TYR A 165 -12.52 -15.39 7.22
C TYR A 165 -12.13 -15.42 5.74
N ALA A 166 -12.69 -14.51 4.96
CA ALA A 166 -12.28 -14.28 3.58
C ALA A 166 -11.38 -13.04 3.50
N LEU A 167 -10.28 -13.14 2.77
CA LEU A 167 -9.43 -11.99 2.43
C LEU A 167 -10.06 -11.25 1.26
N GLU A 168 -10.57 -10.04 1.48
CA GLU A 168 -11.19 -9.24 0.44
C GLU A 168 -10.17 -8.36 -0.31
N LYS A 169 -9.31 -7.65 0.42
CA LYS A 169 -8.45 -6.62 -0.15
C LYS A 169 -7.11 -6.54 0.58
N ILE A 170 -6.06 -6.27 -0.18
CA ILE A 170 -4.76 -5.85 0.33
C ILE A 170 -4.49 -4.43 -0.17
N ASN A 171 -4.15 -3.51 0.74
CA ASN A 171 -3.58 -2.21 0.39
C ASN A 171 -2.07 -2.28 0.63
N LEU A 172 -1.28 -1.90 -0.36
CA LEU A 172 0.17 -2.03 -0.32
C LEU A 172 0.82 -0.67 -0.58
N LEU A 173 1.68 -0.25 0.35
CA LEU A 173 2.44 0.99 0.27
C LEU A 173 1.57 2.25 0.04
N SER A 174 0.39 2.30 0.67
CA SER A 174 -0.57 3.41 0.52
C SER A 174 -0.02 4.78 0.98
N TYR A 175 1.09 4.78 1.72
CA TYR A 175 1.75 5.97 2.23
C TYR A 175 3.17 6.15 1.68
N PHE A 176 3.56 5.42 0.63
CA PHE A 176 4.90 5.57 0.07
C PHE A 176 5.08 6.96 -0.56
N GLY A 177 6.00 7.73 0.00
CA GLY A 177 6.23 9.12 -0.39
C GLY A 177 5.14 10.10 0.06
N ALA A 178 4.18 9.67 0.91
CA ALA A 178 3.13 10.55 1.40
C ALA A 178 3.68 11.83 2.05
N GLU A 179 3.08 12.97 1.73
CA GLU A 179 3.54 14.28 2.19
C GLU A 179 2.38 15.06 2.81
N LYS A 180 2.68 15.75 3.91
CA LYS A 180 1.70 16.57 4.63
C LYS A 180 1.47 17.91 3.93
N ASP A 181 2.53 18.52 3.45
CA ASP A 181 2.53 19.83 2.82
C ASP A 181 3.41 19.79 1.56
N PHE A 182 2.79 19.64 0.40
CA PHE A 182 3.45 19.76 -0.89
C PHE A 182 3.93 21.19 -1.13
N SER A 183 5.13 21.31 -1.65
CA SER A 183 5.66 22.58 -2.14
C SER A 183 5.06 22.96 -3.49
N GLU A 184 5.22 24.21 -3.89
CA GLU A 184 4.82 24.66 -5.23
C GLU A 184 5.53 23.80 -6.31
N GLY A 185 4.74 23.27 -7.23
CA GLY A 185 5.21 22.39 -8.29
C GLY A 185 5.36 20.92 -7.93
N ASP A 186 5.03 20.52 -6.71
CA ASP A 186 4.89 19.11 -6.34
C ASP A 186 3.54 18.56 -6.81
N PHE A 187 3.50 17.28 -7.15
CA PHE A 187 2.28 16.64 -7.63
C PHE A 187 2.29 15.12 -7.47
N ILE A 188 1.11 14.55 -7.49
CA ILE A 188 0.90 13.11 -7.69
C ILE A 188 0.40 12.88 -9.11
N LEU A 189 1.06 11.99 -9.84
CA LEU A 189 0.66 11.50 -11.15
C LEU A 189 -0.29 10.31 -10.97
N LEU A 190 -1.48 10.40 -11.56
CA LEU A 190 -2.55 9.41 -11.45
C LEU A 190 -2.98 8.89 -12.83
N PRO A 191 -3.50 7.64 -12.94
CA PRO A 191 -3.93 7.04 -14.19
C PRO A 191 -5.36 7.46 -14.59
N ASP A 192 -5.76 8.70 -14.36
CA ASP A 192 -7.07 9.23 -14.74
C ASP A 192 -7.06 9.58 -16.23
N GLY A 193 -7.78 8.82 -17.04
CA GLY A 193 -7.73 8.91 -18.50
C GLY A 193 -6.35 8.57 -19.06
N SER A 194 -5.72 9.50 -19.75
CA SER A 194 -4.36 9.38 -20.27
C SER A 194 -3.27 9.73 -19.23
N GLY A 195 -3.67 10.10 -18.03
CA GLY A 195 -2.86 10.58 -16.93
C GLY A 195 -3.29 11.97 -16.48
N SER A 196 -3.37 12.20 -15.17
CA SER A 196 -3.66 13.49 -14.54
C SER A 196 -2.68 13.80 -13.43
N LEU A 197 -2.55 15.08 -13.11
CA LEU A 197 -1.72 15.55 -11.99
C LEU A 197 -2.63 16.07 -10.87
N MET A 198 -2.47 15.52 -9.68
CA MET A 198 -3.07 16.05 -8.46
C MET A 198 -2.06 17.00 -7.81
N MET A 199 -2.36 18.28 -7.86
CA MET A 199 -1.50 19.34 -7.29
C MET A 199 -1.91 19.60 -5.84
N SER A 200 -0.97 20.10 -5.05
CA SER A 200 -1.17 20.43 -3.64
C SER A 200 -2.28 21.46 -3.37
N ASP A 201 -2.48 22.40 -4.30
CA ASP A 201 -3.48 23.45 -4.23
C ASP A 201 -4.82 23.05 -4.86
N SER A 202 -4.91 21.87 -5.47
CA SER A 202 -6.14 21.40 -6.06
C SER A 202 -7.18 21.12 -4.96
N LYS A 203 -8.38 21.70 -5.11
CA LYS A 203 -9.52 21.36 -4.26
C LYS A 203 -10.39 20.36 -4.99
N SER A 204 -10.66 19.24 -4.36
CA SER A 204 -11.56 18.22 -4.90
C SER A 204 -12.75 18.03 -3.97
N ASP A 205 -13.94 17.91 -4.55
CA ASP A 205 -15.15 17.47 -3.83
C ASP A 205 -15.06 15.96 -3.49
N TYR A 206 -14.08 15.25 -4.09
CA TYR A 206 -13.82 13.82 -3.89
C TYR A 206 -12.37 13.64 -3.45
N PRO A 207 -12.07 13.79 -2.15
CA PRO A 207 -10.70 13.70 -1.63
C PRO A 207 -10.08 12.30 -1.80
N GLU A 208 -10.90 11.27 -1.94
CA GLU A 208 -10.45 9.91 -2.20
C GLU A 208 -10.93 9.45 -3.58
N LYS A 209 -10.02 8.89 -4.39
CA LYS A 209 -10.31 8.29 -5.69
C LYS A 209 -9.64 6.94 -5.82
N SER A 210 -10.34 6.00 -6.45
CA SER A 210 -9.82 4.68 -6.77
C SER A 210 -9.95 4.43 -8.26
N PHE A 211 -8.82 4.18 -8.90
CA PHE A 211 -8.71 3.93 -10.34
C PHE A 211 -8.44 2.44 -10.56
N LYS A 212 -9.48 1.67 -10.89
CA LYS A 212 -9.30 0.27 -11.27
C LYS A 212 -8.52 0.18 -12.58
N VAL A 213 -7.47 -0.66 -12.61
CA VAL A 213 -6.71 -0.89 -13.85
C VAL A 213 -7.62 -1.46 -14.93
N TYR A 214 -8.45 -2.43 -14.58
CA TYR A 214 -9.54 -2.89 -15.44
C TYR A 214 -10.88 -2.57 -14.79
N GLY A 215 -11.74 -1.88 -15.52
CA GLY A 215 -13.10 -1.58 -15.12
C GLY A 215 -14.00 -2.82 -15.07
N SER A 216 -15.29 -2.61 -14.94
CA SER A 216 -16.29 -3.69 -14.96
C SER A 216 -16.30 -4.38 -16.32
N ASP A 217 -16.23 -5.71 -16.35
CA ASP A 217 -16.46 -6.48 -17.56
C ASP A 217 -17.98 -6.53 -17.85
N PRO A 218 -18.46 -5.90 -18.92
CA PRO A 218 -19.88 -5.89 -19.26
C PRO A 218 -20.43 -7.27 -19.64
N ALA A 219 -19.54 -8.25 -19.94
CA ALA A 219 -19.95 -9.62 -20.23
C ALA A 219 -20.26 -10.45 -18.97
N VAL A 220 -19.83 -9.99 -17.78
CA VAL A 220 -19.99 -10.71 -16.51
C VAL A 220 -21.05 -10.07 -15.61
N LYS A 221 -21.39 -8.80 -15.86
CA LYS A 221 -22.36 -8.05 -15.07
C LYS A 221 -23.68 -7.90 -15.83
N ASP A 222 -24.79 -8.36 -15.23
CA ASP A 222 -26.12 -8.01 -15.73
C ASP A 222 -26.28 -6.48 -15.65
N VAL A 223 -26.27 -5.85 -16.82
CA VAL A 223 -26.45 -4.41 -16.96
C VAL A 223 -27.94 -4.13 -16.83
N THR A 224 -28.37 -3.61 -15.69
CA THR A 224 -29.71 -3.06 -15.57
C THR A 224 -29.79 -1.69 -16.24
N GLU A 225 -30.91 -1.33 -16.83
CA GLU A 225 -31.11 -0.10 -17.63
C GLU A 225 -30.72 1.22 -16.91
N ASN A 226 -30.56 1.19 -15.60
CA ASN A 226 -30.15 2.35 -14.79
C ASN A 226 -28.63 2.46 -14.56
N GLU A 227 -27.83 1.50 -14.97
CA GLU A 227 -26.37 1.55 -14.87
C GLU A 227 -25.73 2.12 -16.15
N SER A 228 -26.12 3.33 -16.54
CA SER A 228 -25.59 4.04 -17.72
C SER A 228 -24.11 4.46 -17.59
N LYS A 229 -23.42 4.05 -16.53
CA LYS A 229 -22.00 4.27 -16.30
C LYS A 229 -21.27 2.94 -16.11
N ILE A 230 -21.25 2.13 -17.15
CA ILE A 230 -20.28 1.04 -17.23
C ILE A 230 -18.92 1.72 -17.41
N ASN A 231 -18.12 1.77 -16.34
CA ASN A 231 -16.70 2.12 -16.47
C ASN A 231 -15.95 0.91 -17.05
N ALA A 232 -16.26 0.57 -18.30
CA ALA A 232 -15.45 -0.33 -19.10
C ALA A 232 -14.19 0.44 -19.50
N SER A 233 -13.21 0.53 -18.60
CA SER A 233 -11.95 1.21 -18.85
C SER A 233 -10.80 0.27 -18.58
N ALA A 234 -9.79 0.30 -19.44
CA ALA A 234 -8.48 -0.22 -19.13
C ALA A 234 -7.58 1.00 -18.90
N LEU A 235 -7.16 1.19 -17.67
CA LEU A 235 -6.23 2.25 -17.28
C LEU A 235 -4.82 1.69 -17.24
N LEU A 236 -3.84 2.56 -17.39
CA LEU A 236 -2.44 2.18 -17.15
C LEU A 236 -2.23 1.97 -15.65
N GLY A 237 -1.68 0.81 -15.29
CA GLY A 237 -1.38 0.45 -13.90
C GLY A 237 -0.16 1.18 -13.37
N PHE A 238 -0.21 2.49 -13.25
CA PHE A 238 0.89 3.29 -12.71
C PHE A 238 0.39 4.43 -11.82
N PHE A 239 1.24 4.90 -10.94
CA PHE A 239 1.16 6.20 -10.29
C PHE A 239 2.56 6.73 -10.04
N GLY A 240 2.68 7.99 -9.70
CA GLY A 240 3.97 8.58 -9.39
C GLY A 240 3.81 9.79 -8.48
N MET A 241 4.93 10.28 -7.98
CA MET A 241 4.97 11.46 -7.15
C MET A 241 6.21 12.27 -7.46
N LYS A 242 6.07 13.57 -7.53
CA LYS A 242 7.16 14.52 -7.59
C LYS A 242 7.15 15.38 -6.34
N GLN A 243 8.29 15.49 -5.69
CA GLN A 243 8.55 16.38 -4.56
C GLN A 243 9.84 17.16 -4.85
N GLN A 244 9.72 18.47 -4.92
CA GLN A 244 10.82 19.38 -5.25
C GLN A 244 11.52 18.98 -6.58
N ASN A 245 12.77 18.52 -6.52
CA ASN A 245 13.56 18.11 -7.70
C ASN A 245 13.57 16.60 -7.90
N SER A 246 12.81 15.86 -7.12
CA SER A 246 12.78 14.39 -7.12
C SER A 246 11.44 13.84 -7.53
N ALA A 247 11.45 12.69 -8.19
CA ALA A 247 10.23 11.97 -8.54
C ALA A 247 10.44 10.46 -8.51
N PHE A 248 9.36 9.73 -8.30
CA PHE A 248 9.31 8.30 -8.59
C PHE A 248 8.09 7.96 -9.44
N VAL A 249 8.16 6.83 -10.12
CA VAL A 249 7.04 6.20 -10.80
C VAL A 249 6.93 4.76 -10.31
N ALA A 250 5.74 4.37 -9.91
CA ALA A 250 5.39 3.01 -9.53
C ALA A 250 4.57 2.36 -10.64
N LEU A 251 4.93 1.14 -11.02
CA LEU A 251 4.27 0.37 -12.07
C LEU A 251 3.70 -0.93 -11.48
N ILE A 252 2.44 -1.21 -11.73
CA ILE A 252 1.82 -2.49 -11.41
C ILE A 252 2.21 -3.48 -12.51
N THR A 253 3.11 -4.41 -12.20
CA THR A 253 3.64 -5.36 -13.17
C THR A 253 3.01 -6.75 -13.09
N LYS A 254 2.27 -7.03 -12.01
CA LYS A 254 1.46 -8.26 -11.82
C LYS A 254 0.28 -8.01 -10.90
N GLY A 255 -0.79 -8.75 -11.10
CA GLY A 255 -2.05 -8.58 -10.38
C GLY A 255 -2.87 -7.39 -10.86
N ASP A 256 -2.57 -6.85 -12.02
CA ASP A 256 -3.23 -5.71 -12.66
C ASP A 256 -4.73 -5.92 -12.86
N THR A 257 -5.16 -7.17 -13.11
CA THR A 257 -6.59 -7.54 -13.28
C THR A 257 -7.44 -7.30 -12.01
N ILE A 258 -6.82 -7.24 -10.85
CA ILE A 258 -7.48 -7.06 -9.55
C ILE A 258 -7.00 -5.78 -8.84
N ALA A 259 -6.15 -5.01 -9.51
CA ALA A 259 -5.51 -3.84 -8.95
C ALA A 259 -6.32 -2.56 -9.14
N SER A 260 -6.17 -1.67 -8.18
CA SER A 260 -6.52 -0.26 -8.30
C SER A 260 -5.32 0.61 -7.86
N VAL A 261 -5.22 1.80 -8.43
CA VAL A 261 -4.45 2.90 -7.89
C VAL A 261 -5.40 3.72 -7.04
N ASP A 262 -5.11 3.84 -5.75
CA ASP A 262 -5.90 4.63 -4.82
C ASP A 262 -5.13 5.93 -4.50
N SER A 263 -5.80 7.07 -4.58
CA SER A 263 -5.25 8.37 -4.22
C SER A 263 -6.11 9.06 -3.17
N VAL A 264 -5.46 9.75 -2.27
CA VAL A 264 -6.11 10.56 -1.24
C VAL A 264 -5.49 11.93 -1.27
N GLN A 265 -6.33 12.94 -1.35
CA GLN A 265 -5.95 14.33 -1.17
C GLN A 265 -6.15 14.71 0.29
N LYS A 266 -5.19 15.45 0.84
CA LYS A 266 -5.25 15.98 2.20
C LYS A 266 -6.58 16.68 2.49
N SER A 267 -7.21 16.30 3.58
CA SER A 267 -8.51 16.80 4.02
C SER A 267 -8.59 16.81 5.55
N SER A 268 -9.75 17.14 6.09
CA SER A 268 -10.00 17.03 7.54
C SER A 268 -9.90 15.59 8.08
N GLY A 269 -10.02 14.59 7.21
CA GLY A 269 -10.00 13.18 7.59
C GLY A 269 -8.68 12.45 7.28
N ASP A 270 -7.84 13.00 6.38
CA ASP A 270 -6.51 12.47 6.07
C ASP A 270 -5.51 13.62 5.99
N LYS A 271 -4.40 13.50 6.70
CA LYS A 271 -3.40 14.57 6.81
C LYS A 271 -2.40 14.60 5.66
N TYR A 272 -2.43 13.60 4.77
CA TYR A 272 -1.41 13.42 3.74
C TYR A 272 -2.01 13.38 2.34
N ASP A 273 -1.34 14.07 1.41
CA ASP A 273 -1.48 13.81 -0.01
C ASP A 273 -0.71 12.52 -0.33
N ARG A 274 -1.38 11.53 -0.90
CA ARG A 274 -0.78 10.21 -1.12
C ARG A 274 -1.42 9.44 -2.26
N ALA A 275 -0.68 8.50 -2.80
CA ALA A 275 -1.19 7.46 -3.68
C ALA A 275 -0.52 6.12 -3.38
N GLY A 276 -1.21 5.04 -3.68
CA GLY A 276 -0.73 3.68 -3.48
C GLY A 276 -1.52 2.67 -4.28
N THR A 277 -1.28 1.39 -4.04
CA THR A 277 -1.97 0.32 -4.75
C THR A 277 -2.84 -0.50 -3.81
N SER A 278 -3.97 -0.95 -4.34
CA SER A 278 -4.81 -1.93 -3.68
C SER A 278 -5.18 -3.06 -4.63
N TYR A 279 -5.43 -4.24 -4.06
CA TYR A 279 -5.72 -5.46 -4.80
C TYR A 279 -6.93 -6.13 -4.19
N THR A 280 -8.00 -6.30 -5.00
CA THR A 280 -9.22 -7.01 -4.59
C THR A 280 -9.01 -8.50 -4.81
N ILE A 281 -8.84 -9.25 -3.72
CA ILE A 281 -8.56 -10.68 -3.75
C ILE A 281 -9.86 -11.48 -3.88
N THR A 282 -10.90 -11.07 -3.12
CA THR A 282 -12.22 -11.70 -3.13
C THR A 282 -13.28 -10.61 -3.23
N ASP A 283 -14.18 -10.71 -4.20
CA ASP A 283 -15.33 -9.83 -4.29
C ASP A 283 -16.58 -10.53 -3.74
N VAL A 284 -16.96 -10.17 -2.51
CA VAL A 284 -18.14 -10.75 -1.84
C VAL A 284 -19.46 -10.18 -2.33
N SER A 285 -19.44 -9.10 -3.11
CA SER A 285 -20.67 -8.49 -3.67
C SER A 285 -21.36 -9.35 -4.72
N TYR A 286 -20.65 -10.34 -5.28
CA TYR A 286 -21.18 -11.33 -6.22
C TYR A 286 -21.79 -12.56 -5.55
N VAL A 287 -21.79 -12.65 -4.25
CA VAL A 287 -22.46 -13.74 -3.52
C VAL A 287 -23.94 -13.39 -3.38
N GLY A 288 -24.74 -13.79 -4.35
CA GLY A 288 -26.20 -13.66 -4.25
C GLY A 288 -26.74 -14.44 -3.05
N SER A 289 -27.80 -13.92 -2.44
CA SER A 289 -28.47 -14.57 -1.30
C SER A 289 -28.87 -16.01 -1.68
N GLY A 290 -28.17 -17.00 -1.16
CA GLY A 290 -28.45 -18.42 -1.37
C GLY A 290 -27.38 -19.24 -2.09
N SER A 291 -26.32 -18.66 -2.63
CA SER A 291 -25.22 -19.41 -3.23
C SER A 291 -23.95 -19.35 -2.36
N LYS A 292 -23.38 -20.54 -2.10
CA LYS A 292 -22.13 -20.73 -1.33
C LYS A 292 -20.87 -20.50 -2.16
N MET A 293 -20.92 -19.76 -3.24
CA MET A 293 -19.73 -19.54 -4.07
C MET A 293 -19.13 -18.17 -3.83
N THR A 294 -18.04 -18.15 -3.07
CA THR A 294 -17.10 -17.02 -3.05
C THR A 294 -16.30 -17.04 -4.36
N LYS A 295 -16.47 -16.03 -5.21
CA LYS A 295 -15.68 -15.93 -6.44
C LYS A 295 -14.33 -15.31 -6.08
N TYR A 296 -13.26 -16.10 -6.19
CA TYR A 296 -11.90 -15.59 -6.12
C TYR A 296 -11.58 -14.85 -7.40
N VAL A 297 -11.34 -13.54 -7.32
CA VAL A 297 -10.93 -12.71 -8.46
C VAL A 297 -9.44 -12.92 -8.80
N ALA A 298 -8.70 -13.56 -7.92
CA ALA A 298 -7.26 -13.77 -7.99
C ALA A 298 -6.83 -15.07 -8.72
N GLU A 299 -7.67 -15.64 -9.57
CA GLU A 299 -7.25 -16.82 -10.33
C GLU A 299 -6.48 -16.46 -11.59
N LYS A 300 -5.26 -16.99 -11.62
CA LYS A 300 -4.24 -17.24 -12.66
C LYS A 300 -3.14 -16.22 -12.78
#